data_b37137eba7c9858345a8dcc6a79a7d22
#
_entry.id   b37137eba7c9858345a8dcc6a79a7d22
#
_cell.length_a   1.000
_cell.length_b   1.000
_cell.length_c   1.000
_cell.angle_alpha   90.00
_cell.angle_beta   90.00
_cell.angle_gamma   90.00
#
_symmetry.space_group_name_H-M   'P 1'
#
loop_
_entity.id
_entity.type
_entity.pdbx_description
1 polymer ?
#
loop_
_entity_poly.entity_id
_entity_poly.type
_entity_poly.pdbx_seq_one_letter_code
_entity_poly.pdbx_strand_id
1 'polypeptide(L)'
;MQYIACYGDSLLQGFPFDQRYSWTAEVERLTKIKMLNYGICGECCDDIVFRVRQYALPAYVQHILFLGGANDILQGRRLDAIMHDYQRLYEFCQEKNY
;
A
#
# COMPACT_ATOMS: atom_id res chain seq x y z
N MET A 1 -18.91 -0.40 -9.02
CA MET A 1 -17.48 -0.64 -9.28
C MET A 1 -16.69 -0.47 -8.00
N GLN A 2 -15.75 -1.37 -7.75
CA GLN A 2 -14.91 -1.32 -6.55
C GLN A 2 -13.58 -0.65 -6.85
N TYR A 3 -13.12 0.16 -5.91
CA TYR A 3 -11.82 0.83 -5.98
C TYR A 3 -11.03 0.48 -4.73
N ILE A 4 -9.83 -0.05 -4.93
CA ILE A 4 -8.90 -0.40 -3.84
C ILE A 4 -7.65 0.46 -3.97
N ALA A 5 -7.28 1.16 -2.91
CA ALA A 5 -6.03 1.91 -2.85
C ALA A 5 -4.93 0.96 -2.39
N CYS A 6 -3.91 0.78 -3.23
CA CYS A 6 -2.82 -0.15 -2.96
C CYS A 6 -1.58 0.64 -2.56
N TYR A 7 -1.13 0.45 -1.32
CA TYR A 7 0.07 1.11 -0.79
C TYR A 7 1.17 0.09 -0.57
N GLY A 8 2.37 0.45 -0.94
CA GLY A 8 3.52 -0.43 -0.79
C GLY A 8 4.79 0.17 -1.34
N ASP A 9 5.76 -0.70 -1.56
CA ASP A 9 7.10 -0.37 -2.05
C ASP A 9 7.27 -0.74 -3.52
N SER A 10 8.51 -1.06 -3.91
CA SER A 10 8.84 -1.44 -5.29
C SER A 10 8.11 -2.69 -5.77
N LEU A 11 7.81 -3.63 -4.87
CA LEU A 11 7.09 -4.86 -5.23
C LEU A 11 5.67 -4.55 -5.70
N LEU A 12 5.05 -3.54 -5.13
CA LEU A 12 3.74 -3.08 -5.55
C LEU A 12 3.82 -2.18 -6.77
N GLN A 13 4.79 -1.28 -6.79
CA GLN A 13 4.95 -0.31 -7.87
C GLN A 13 5.19 -0.97 -9.22
N GLY A 14 5.89 -2.12 -9.23
CA GLY A 14 6.21 -2.86 -10.45
C GLY A 14 7.64 -2.67 -10.92
N PHE A 15 8.50 -2.06 -10.09
CA PHE A 15 9.91 -1.86 -10.41
C PHE A 15 10.57 -3.17 -10.85
N PRO A 16 11.42 -3.19 -11.88
CA PRO A 16 11.99 -2.04 -12.61
C PRO A 16 11.14 -1.54 -13.79
N PHE A 17 9.95 -2.07 -13.95
CA PHE A 17 9.08 -1.70 -15.06
C PHE A 17 8.07 -0.63 -14.65
N ASP A 18 7.32 -0.13 -15.62
CA ASP A 18 6.21 0.80 -15.42
C ASP A 18 5.08 0.13 -14.63
N GLN A 19 4.30 0.92 -13.88
CA GLN A 19 3.19 0.42 -13.07
C GLN A 19 2.19 -0.44 -13.86
N ARG A 20 2.03 -0.18 -15.15
CA ARG A 20 1.13 -0.97 -16.01
C ARG A 20 1.54 -2.44 -16.12
N TYR A 21 2.77 -2.78 -15.72
CA TYR A 21 3.29 -4.15 -15.70
C TYR A 21 3.29 -4.75 -14.31
N SER A 22 2.74 -4.03 -13.30
CA SER A 22 2.67 -4.56 -11.96
C SER A 22 1.57 -5.62 -11.86
N TRP A 23 1.64 -6.45 -10.81
CA TRP A 23 0.61 -7.46 -10.57
C TRP A 23 -0.76 -6.81 -10.30
N THR A 24 -0.79 -5.57 -9.78
CA THR A 24 -2.05 -4.85 -9.55
C THR A 24 -2.77 -4.55 -10.86
N ALA A 25 -2.03 -4.20 -11.90
CA ALA A 25 -2.60 -3.97 -13.23
C ALA A 25 -3.20 -5.27 -13.80
N GLU A 26 -2.54 -6.40 -13.57
CA GLU A 26 -3.04 -7.69 -14.02
C GLU A 26 -4.30 -8.12 -13.27
N VAL A 27 -4.33 -7.89 -11.95
CA VAL A 27 -5.53 -8.15 -11.14
C VAL A 27 -6.70 -7.30 -11.65
N GLU A 28 -6.45 -6.02 -11.91
CA GLU A 28 -7.50 -5.12 -12.44
C GLU A 28 -8.04 -5.64 -13.76
N ARG A 29 -7.14 -6.08 -14.66
CA ARG A 29 -7.54 -6.63 -15.96
C ARG A 29 -8.42 -7.86 -15.80
N LEU A 30 -8.09 -8.75 -14.87
CA LEU A 30 -8.78 -10.01 -14.66
C LEU A 30 -10.10 -9.87 -13.91
N THR A 31 -10.18 -8.95 -12.94
CA THR A 31 -11.30 -8.87 -12.02
C THR A 31 -12.23 -7.69 -12.27
N LYS A 32 -11.77 -6.69 -13.01
CA LYS A 32 -12.46 -5.40 -13.21
C LYS A 32 -12.56 -4.57 -11.92
N ILE A 33 -11.86 -4.97 -10.85
CA ILE A 33 -11.70 -4.15 -9.65
C ILE A 33 -10.60 -3.13 -9.95
N LYS A 34 -10.87 -1.86 -9.67
CA LYS A 34 -9.90 -0.79 -9.90
C LYS A 34 -8.86 -0.79 -8.79
N MET A 35 -7.60 -0.98 -9.18
CA MET A 35 -6.45 -1.06 -8.27
C MET A 35 -5.62 0.21 -8.41
N LEU A 36 -5.83 1.17 -7.50
CA LEU A 36 -5.07 2.41 -7.52
C LEU A 36 -3.69 2.16 -6.90
N ASN A 37 -2.66 2.17 -7.73
CA ASN A 37 -1.31 1.79 -7.31
C ASN A 37 -0.53 2.99 -6.79
N TYR A 38 -0.36 3.07 -5.48
CA TYR A 38 0.42 4.10 -4.79
C TYR A 38 1.75 3.53 -4.26
N GLY A 39 2.29 2.53 -4.92
CA GLY A 39 3.60 1.98 -4.56
C GLY A 39 4.72 2.96 -4.85
N ILE A 40 5.70 3.05 -3.95
CA ILE A 40 6.89 3.88 -4.11
C ILE A 40 8.12 3.07 -3.73
N CYS A 41 9.08 3.00 -4.65
CA CYS A 41 10.34 2.29 -4.43
C CYS A 41 11.05 2.81 -3.18
N GLY A 42 11.58 1.88 -2.38
CA GLY A 42 12.46 2.20 -1.25
C GLY A 42 11.74 2.58 0.05
N GLU A 43 10.42 2.71 0.04
CA GLU A 43 9.72 3.10 1.26
C GLU A 43 9.67 1.97 2.29
N CYS A 44 9.87 2.34 3.55
CA CYS A 44 9.63 1.49 4.71
C CYS A 44 8.18 1.65 5.20
N CYS A 45 7.74 0.77 6.09
CA CYS A 45 6.35 0.79 6.58
C CYS A 45 5.96 2.12 7.21
N ASP A 46 6.85 2.75 7.97
CA ASP A 46 6.56 4.04 8.60
C ASP A 46 6.32 5.13 7.56
N ASP A 47 7.11 5.15 6.48
CA ASP A 47 6.92 6.10 5.39
C ASP A 47 5.54 5.92 4.73
N ILE A 48 5.18 4.68 4.49
CA ILE A 48 3.91 4.34 3.83
C ILE A 48 2.73 4.72 4.72
N VAL A 49 2.79 4.38 6.00
CA VAL A 49 1.73 4.71 6.97
C VAL A 49 1.57 6.22 7.07
N PHE A 50 2.67 6.96 7.08
CA PHE A 50 2.64 8.42 7.08
C PHE A 50 1.87 8.94 5.87
N ARG A 51 2.17 8.43 4.66
CA ARG A 51 1.47 8.85 3.44
C ARG A 51 -0.03 8.57 3.51
N VAL A 52 -0.40 7.36 3.97
CA VAL A 52 -1.80 6.97 4.07
C VAL A 52 -2.57 7.92 4.98
N ARG A 53 -1.97 8.31 6.10
CA ARG A 53 -2.61 9.17 7.09
C ARG A 53 -2.61 10.64 6.69
N GLN A 54 -1.63 11.06 5.88
CA GLN A 54 -1.44 12.45 5.52
C GLN A 54 -2.36 12.92 4.38
N TYR A 55 -2.63 12.05 3.42
CA TYR A 55 -3.34 12.44 2.20
C TYR A 55 -4.69 11.73 2.13
N ALA A 56 -5.75 12.53 1.95
CA ALA A 56 -7.09 11.99 1.82
C ALA A 56 -7.23 11.19 0.52
N LEU A 57 -7.88 10.03 0.62
CA LEU A 57 -8.22 9.23 -0.55
C LEU A 57 -9.52 9.74 -1.18
N PRO A 58 -9.72 9.51 -2.48
CA PRO A 58 -11.01 9.78 -3.10
C PRO A 58 -12.15 9.07 -2.37
N ALA A 59 -13.31 9.72 -2.31
CA ALA A 59 -14.45 9.20 -1.57
C ALA A 59 -14.95 7.85 -2.08
N TYR A 60 -14.66 7.51 -3.35
CA TYR A 60 -15.09 6.25 -3.94
C TYR A 60 -14.18 5.05 -3.59
N VAL A 61 -13.06 5.29 -2.91
CA VAL A 61 -12.19 4.20 -2.45
C VAL A 61 -12.82 3.51 -1.25
N GLN A 62 -12.94 2.19 -1.32
CA GLN A 62 -13.62 1.40 -0.31
C GLN A 62 -12.67 0.63 0.60
N HIS A 63 -11.48 0.29 0.10
CA HIS A 63 -10.53 -0.56 0.81
C HIS A 63 -9.11 -0.11 0.57
N ILE A 64 -8.24 -0.42 1.53
CA ILE A 64 -6.80 -0.24 1.40
C ILE A 64 -6.15 -1.62 1.41
N LEU A 65 -5.30 -1.87 0.42
CA LEU A 65 -4.41 -3.02 0.37
C LEU A 65 -2.99 -2.54 0.67
N PHE A 66 -2.32 -3.17 1.61
CA PHE A 66 -1.00 -2.75 2.06
C PHE A 66 0.00 -3.89 1.89
N LEU A 67 1.09 -3.60 1.19
CA LEU A 67 2.19 -4.55 0.97
C LEU A 67 3.50 -3.84 1.28
N GLY A 68 4.00 -4.00 2.50
CA GLY A 68 5.23 -3.36 2.93
C GLY A 68 6.00 -4.23 3.90
N GLY A 69 7.25 -3.86 4.17
CA GLY A 69 8.10 -4.53 5.13
C GLY A 69 9.42 -5.03 4.57
N ALA A 70 9.52 -5.25 3.26
CA ALA A 70 10.74 -5.77 2.65
C ALA A 70 11.92 -4.80 2.86
N ASN A 71 11.72 -3.51 2.60
CA ASN A 71 12.78 -2.52 2.81
C ASN A 71 13.14 -2.34 4.28
N ASP A 72 12.14 -2.45 5.16
CA ASP A 72 12.35 -2.40 6.60
C ASP A 72 13.33 -3.48 7.04
N ILE A 73 13.09 -4.72 6.59
CA ILE A 73 13.94 -5.87 6.93
C ILE A 73 15.35 -5.68 6.36
N LEU A 74 15.46 -5.25 5.10
CA LEU A 74 16.74 -5.02 4.45
C LEU A 74 17.56 -3.92 5.15
N GLN A 75 16.89 -2.94 5.74
CA GLN A 75 17.54 -1.85 6.47
C GLN A 75 17.74 -2.15 7.94
N GLY A 76 17.37 -3.34 8.40
CA GLY A 76 17.58 -3.77 9.78
C GLY A 76 16.60 -3.17 10.78
N ARG A 77 15.43 -2.69 10.34
CA ARG A 77 14.41 -2.22 11.28
C ARG A 77 13.91 -3.38 12.14
N ARG A 78 13.63 -3.08 13.40
CA ARG A 78 13.15 -4.10 14.34
C ARG A 78 11.75 -4.56 13.94
N LEU A 79 11.50 -5.85 14.12
CA LEU A 79 10.19 -6.44 13.81
C LEU A 79 9.06 -5.78 14.61
N ASP A 80 9.31 -5.46 15.87
CA ASP A 80 8.30 -4.81 16.71
C ASP A 80 7.92 -3.43 16.18
N ALA A 81 8.87 -2.69 15.61
CA ALA A 81 8.59 -1.39 14.97
C ALA A 81 7.73 -1.57 13.72
N ILE A 82 8.04 -2.58 12.90
CA ILE A 82 7.26 -2.91 11.71
C ILE A 82 5.83 -3.28 12.10
N MET A 83 5.68 -4.12 13.11
CA MET A 83 4.36 -4.55 13.59
C MET A 83 3.56 -3.37 14.16
N HIS A 84 4.24 -2.43 14.81
CA HIS A 84 3.60 -1.21 15.30
C HIS A 84 3.04 -0.37 14.13
N ASP A 85 3.77 -0.28 13.03
CA ASP A 85 3.31 0.43 11.85
C ASP A 85 2.06 -0.23 11.23
N TYR A 86 2.05 -1.56 11.16
CA TYR A 86 0.88 -2.31 10.71
C TYR A 86 -0.33 -2.05 11.62
N GLN A 87 -0.11 -2.03 12.92
CA GLN A 87 -1.18 -1.76 13.90
C GLN A 87 -1.77 -0.36 13.70
N ARG A 88 -0.91 0.63 13.51
CA ARG A 88 -1.35 2.02 13.26
C ARG A 88 -2.18 2.12 11.99
N LEU A 89 -1.78 1.42 10.94
CA LEU A 89 -2.53 1.40 9.70
C LEU A 89 -3.89 0.74 9.89
N TYR A 90 -3.91 -0.40 10.58
CA TYR A 90 -5.16 -1.10 10.87
C TYR A 90 -6.15 -0.22 11.63
N GLU A 91 -5.69 0.45 12.67
CA GLU A 91 -6.52 1.37 13.45
C GLU A 91 -7.07 2.51 12.60
N PHE A 92 -6.22 3.07 11.74
CA PHE A 92 -6.65 4.12 10.80
C PHE A 92 -7.75 3.61 9.86
N CYS A 93 -7.58 2.41 9.31
CA CYS A 93 -8.57 1.84 8.41
C CYS A 93 -9.90 1.57 9.11
N GLN A 94 -9.87 1.10 10.36
CA GLN A 94 -11.08 0.92 11.15
C GLN A 94 -11.79 2.24 11.38
N GLU A 95 -11.05 3.27 11.75
CA GLU A 95 -11.60 4.61 12.01
C GLU A 95 -12.26 5.19 10.77
N LYS A 96 -11.67 4.96 9.59
CA LYS A 96 -12.15 5.53 8.31
C LYS A 96 -13.05 4.59 7.52
N ASN A 97 -13.32 3.39 8.04
CA ASN A 97 -14.17 2.37 7.37
C ASN A 97 -13.60 1.88 6.03
N TYR A 98 -12.31 1.69 5.99
CA TYR A 98 -11.66 1.05 4.84
C TYR A 98 -11.58 -0.46 4.96
#